data_a26cf799debbb32420105a06c460beef
#
_entry.id   a26cf799debbb32420105a06c460beef
#
_cell.length_a   1.000
_cell.length_b   1.000
_cell.length_c   1.000
_cell.angle_alpha   90.00
_cell.angle_beta   90.00
_cell.angle_gamma   90.00
#
_symmetry.space_group_name_H-M   'P 1'
#
loop_
_entity.id
_entity.type
_entity.pdbx_description
1 polymer ?
#
loop_
_entity_poly.entity_id
_entity_poly.type
_entity_poly.pdbx_seq_one_letter_code
_entity_poly.pdbx_strand_id
1 'polypeptide(L)'
;KIRDQTEHGQYILEAIANLQSRGAIPARSKDIQRTYEEVADAHAASPLSTLKSIQDHLSDLHMLGFLRRHERNEGLSGGQYYEYELDLDPTVVLETRAEIDVHTE
;
A
#
# COMPACT_ATOMS: atom_id res chain seq x y z
N LYS A 1 9.57 -10.82 2.83
CA LYS A 1 9.22 -10.10 4.05
C LYS A 1 9.30 -8.60 3.81
N ILE A 2 8.74 -7.83 4.72
CA ILE A 2 8.63 -6.37 4.54
C ILE A 2 9.99 -5.73 4.27
N ARG A 3 11.01 -6.12 5.04
CA ARG A 3 12.37 -5.56 4.89
C ARG A 3 13.01 -5.83 3.54
N ASP A 4 12.54 -6.86 2.85
CA ASP A 4 13.09 -7.26 1.55
C ASP A 4 12.45 -6.51 0.39
N GLN A 5 11.40 -5.72 0.66
CA GLN A 5 10.70 -4.96 -0.35
C GLN A 5 11.47 -3.69 -0.71
N THR A 6 11.19 -3.17 -1.91
CA THR A 6 11.76 -1.90 -2.31
C THR A 6 11.26 -0.80 -1.38
N GLU A 7 11.96 0.33 -1.36
CA GLU A 7 11.56 1.49 -0.56
C GLU A 7 10.11 1.89 -0.83
N HIS A 8 9.73 2.02 -2.10
CA HIS A 8 8.37 2.41 -2.46
C HIS A 8 7.35 1.31 -2.14
N GLY A 9 7.74 0.05 -2.27
CA GLY A 9 6.89 -1.08 -1.84
C GLY A 9 6.59 -1.00 -0.35
N GLN A 10 7.59 -0.67 0.47
CA GLN A 10 7.40 -0.51 1.90
C GLN A 10 6.49 0.68 2.23
N TYR A 11 6.64 1.79 1.51
CA TYR A 11 5.77 2.97 1.70
C TYR A 11 4.32 2.65 1.33
N ILE A 12 4.11 1.84 0.31
CA ILE A 12 2.76 1.41 -0.08
C ILE A 12 2.15 0.53 1.03
N LEU A 13 2.93 -0.39 1.58
CA LEU A 13 2.45 -1.21 2.71
C LEU A 13 2.10 -0.34 3.92
N GLU A 14 2.94 0.64 4.22
CA GLU A 14 2.67 1.60 5.30
C GLU A 14 1.38 2.39 5.04
N ALA A 15 1.17 2.82 3.80
CA ALA A 15 -0.04 3.54 3.41
C ALA A 15 -1.28 2.70 3.66
N ILE A 16 -1.24 1.42 3.28
CA ILE A 16 -2.38 0.52 3.48
C ILE A 16 -2.60 0.28 4.97
N ALA A 17 -1.53 0.14 5.76
CA ALA A 17 -1.64 0.00 7.21
C ALA A 17 -2.30 1.22 7.84
N ASN A 18 -1.95 2.42 7.37
CA ASN A 18 -2.57 3.66 7.85
C ASN A 18 -4.06 3.73 7.50
N LEU A 19 -4.42 3.33 6.28
CA LEU A 19 -5.83 3.25 5.88
C LEU A 19 -6.59 2.25 6.74
N GLN A 20 -5.97 1.12 7.03
CA GLN A 20 -6.59 0.09 7.87
C GLN A 20 -6.83 0.59 9.28
N SER A 21 -5.88 1.36 9.83
CA SER A 21 -6.02 1.97 11.15
C SER A 21 -7.19 2.96 11.24
N ARG A 22 -7.54 3.56 10.09
CA ARG A 22 -8.67 4.50 10.00
C ARG A 22 -9.99 3.80 9.66
N GLY A 23 -9.98 2.49 9.46
CA GLY A 23 -11.15 1.75 9.02
C GLY A 23 -11.52 1.99 7.55
N ALA A 24 -10.58 2.46 6.75
CA ALA A 24 -10.81 2.84 5.35
C ALA A 24 -10.38 1.74 4.38
N ILE A 25 -10.63 0.49 4.73
CA ILE A 25 -10.30 -0.67 3.91
C ILE A 25 -11.55 -1.53 3.66
N PRO A 26 -11.53 -2.33 2.60
CA PRO A 26 -10.53 -2.40 1.54
C PRO A 26 -10.50 -1.10 0.72
N ALA A 27 -9.35 -0.78 0.16
CA ALA A 27 -9.13 0.50 -0.53
C ALA A 27 -8.77 0.30 -2.00
N ARG A 28 -9.19 1.24 -2.83
CA ARG A 28 -8.88 1.24 -4.26
C ARG A 28 -7.49 1.81 -4.49
N SER A 29 -6.92 1.52 -5.66
CA SER A 29 -5.59 1.99 -6.04
C SER A 29 -5.41 3.50 -5.87
N LYS A 30 -6.43 4.28 -6.24
CA LYS A 30 -6.36 5.75 -6.13
C LYS A 30 -6.28 6.23 -4.69
N ASP A 31 -7.01 5.59 -3.80
CA ASP A 31 -6.99 5.94 -2.38
C ASP A 31 -5.66 5.55 -1.76
N ILE A 32 -5.13 4.39 -2.15
CA ILE A 32 -3.82 3.95 -1.70
C ILE A 32 -2.74 4.90 -2.22
N GLN A 33 -2.82 5.31 -3.48
CA GLN A 33 -1.87 6.26 -4.06
C GLN A 33 -1.83 7.57 -3.27
N ARG A 34 -2.99 8.11 -2.94
CA ARG A 34 -3.08 9.36 -2.18
C ARG A 34 -2.39 9.24 -0.82
N THR A 35 -2.67 8.18 -0.09
CA THR A 35 -2.05 7.95 1.22
C THR A 35 -0.57 7.65 1.09
N TYR A 36 -0.19 6.90 0.06
CA TYR A 36 1.22 6.62 -0.23
C TYR A 36 2.00 7.91 -0.50
N GLU A 37 1.42 8.86 -1.21
CA GLU A 37 2.09 10.14 -1.46
C GLU A 37 2.35 10.89 -0.16
N GLU A 38 1.43 10.83 0.79
CA GLU A 38 1.61 11.41 2.12
C GLU A 38 2.76 10.71 2.86
N VAL A 39 2.83 9.38 2.77
CA VAL A 39 3.91 8.60 3.42
C VAL A 39 5.26 8.96 2.80
N ALA A 40 5.35 8.98 1.48
CA ALA A 40 6.60 9.31 0.79
C ALA A 40 7.06 10.71 1.16
N ASP A 41 6.15 11.66 1.23
CA ASP A 41 6.45 13.03 1.64
C ASP A 41 6.99 13.09 3.06
N ALA A 42 6.40 12.33 3.97
CA ALA A 42 6.84 12.26 5.36
C ALA A 42 8.27 11.71 5.48
N HIS A 43 8.69 10.88 4.53
CA HIS A 43 10.05 10.33 4.49
C HIS A 43 10.98 11.12 3.56
N ALA A 44 10.55 12.28 3.09
CA ALA A 44 11.28 13.14 2.16
C ALA A 44 11.66 12.39 0.88
N ALA A 45 10.84 11.47 0.45
CA ALA A 45 11.06 10.68 -0.77
C ALA A 45 10.19 11.21 -1.90
N SER A 46 10.71 11.11 -3.12
CA SER A 46 9.94 11.47 -4.31
C SER A 46 8.98 10.33 -4.64
N PRO A 47 7.67 10.57 -4.65
CA PRO A 47 6.72 9.50 -4.93
C PRO A 47 6.73 9.08 -6.40
N LEU A 48 6.31 7.84 -6.64
CA LEU A 48 6.06 7.36 -7.99
C LEU A 48 4.96 8.22 -8.63
N SER A 49 5.13 8.60 -9.87
CA SER A 49 4.30 9.63 -10.49
C SER A 49 3.02 9.12 -11.16
N THR A 50 2.93 7.81 -11.42
CA THR A 50 1.79 7.26 -12.18
C THR A 50 1.00 6.25 -11.37
N LEU A 51 -0.31 6.23 -11.62
CA LEU A 51 -1.17 5.22 -11.03
C LEU A 51 -0.77 3.81 -11.47
N LYS A 52 -0.29 3.67 -12.71
CA LYS A 52 0.17 2.38 -13.21
C LYS A 52 1.32 1.82 -12.36
N SER A 53 2.27 2.67 -11.98
CA SER A 53 3.37 2.23 -11.11
C SER A 53 2.86 1.74 -9.76
N ILE A 54 1.88 2.42 -9.19
CA ILE A 54 1.25 1.99 -7.94
C ILE A 54 0.54 0.66 -8.14
N GLN A 55 -0.20 0.50 -9.22
CA GLN A 55 -0.92 -0.74 -9.50
C GLN A 55 0.05 -1.91 -9.70
N ASP A 56 1.19 -1.68 -10.35
CA ASP A 56 2.21 -2.71 -10.54
C ASP A 56 2.78 -3.16 -9.18
N HIS A 57 3.07 -2.22 -8.28
CA HIS A 57 3.52 -2.56 -6.93
C HIS A 57 2.47 -3.32 -6.14
N LEU A 58 1.20 -2.91 -6.25
CA LEU A 58 0.10 -3.60 -5.57
C LEU A 58 -0.04 -5.03 -6.06
N SER A 59 0.08 -5.24 -7.36
CA SER A 59 0.02 -6.57 -7.96
C SER A 59 1.16 -7.46 -7.44
N ASP A 60 2.38 -6.93 -7.39
CA ASP A 60 3.53 -7.65 -6.89
C ASP A 60 3.37 -8.00 -5.40
N LEU A 61 2.93 -7.05 -4.60
CA LEU A 61 2.71 -7.28 -3.17
C LEU A 61 1.61 -8.32 -2.93
N HIS A 62 0.58 -8.32 -3.77
CA HIS A 62 -0.45 -9.34 -3.71
C HIS A 62 0.12 -10.72 -4.04
N MET A 63 0.91 -10.83 -5.09
CA MET A 63 1.52 -12.10 -5.48
C MET A 63 2.48 -12.63 -4.42
N LEU A 64 3.13 -11.74 -3.68
CA LEU A 64 4.05 -12.11 -2.61
C LEU A 64 3.35 -12.45 -1.30
N GLY A 65 2.03 -12.30 -1.23
CA GLY A 65 1.25 -12.67 -0.07
C GLY A 65 1.07 -11.57 0.98
N PHE A 66 1.50 -10.34 0.69
CA PHE A 66 1.33 -9.24 1.65
C PHE A 66 -0.08 -8.67 1.64
N LEU A 67 -0.80 -8.79 0.53
CA LEU A 67 -2.11 -8.17 0.35
C LEU A 67 -3.17 -9.19 -0.01
N ARG A 68 -4.39 -8.94 0.45
CA ARG A 68 -5.61 -9.55 -0.08
C ARG A 68 -6.16 -8.62 -1.14
N ARG A 69 -6.66 -9.19 -2.21
CA ARG A 69 -7.22 -8.43 -3.32
C ARG A 69 -8.66 -8.87 -3.53
N HIS A 70 -9.56 -7.90 -3.56
CA HIS A 70 -10.98 -8.13 -3.80
C HIS A 70 -11.35 -7.56 -5.16
N GLU A 71 -11.89 -8.41 -6.03
CA GLU A 71 -12.39 -7.97 -7.31
C GLU A 71 -13.80 -7.41 -7.13
N ARG A 72 -14.02 -6.21 -7.67
CA ARG A 72 -15.33 -5.57 -7.65
C ARG A 72 -15.80 -5.32 -9.06
N ASN A 73 -17.12 -5.39 -9.26
CA ASN A 73 -17.74 -5.16 -10.53
C ASN A 73 -18.97 -4.28 -10.31
N GLU A 74 -18.97 -3.08 -10.90
CA GLU A 74 -20.06 -2.14 -10.76
C GLU A 74 -21.12 -2.29 -11.85
N GLY A 75 -21.09 -3.40 -12.59
CA GLY A 75 -22.06 -3.69 -13.64
C GLY A 75 -21.72 -2.97 -14.94
N LEU A 76 -22.78 -2.62 -15.70
CA LEU A 76 -22.61 -2.13 -17.06
C LEU A 76 -21.93 -0.77 -17.18
N SER A 77 -22.01 0.06 -16.15
CA SER A 77 -21.50 1.43 -16.22
C SER A 77 -20.19 1.65 -15.45
N GLY A 78 -19.84 0.78 -14.51
CA GLY A 78 -18.70 0.98 -13.62
C GLY A 78 -17.46 0.17 -13.96
N GLY A 79 -17.61 -0.92 -14.67
CA GLY A 79 -16.49 -1.81 -15.00
C GLY A 79 -15.96 -2.57 -13.79
N GLN A 80 -14.81 -3.16 -13.96
CA GLN A 80 -14.13 -3.93 -12.90
C GLN A 80 -13.00 -3.12 -12.29
N TYR A 81 -12.79 -3.31 -10.98
CA TYR A 81 -11.66 -2.73 -10.27
C TYR A 81 -11.30 -3.61 -9.09
N TYR A 82 -10.12 -3.38 -8.53
CA TYR A 82 -9.66 -4.11 -7.36
C TYR A 82 -9.62 -3.21 -6.14
N GLU A 83 -9.92 -3.82 -4.99
CA GLU A 83 -9.70 -3.20 -3.68
C GLU A 83 -8.71 -4.06 -2.92
N TYR A 84 -7.89 -3.44 -2.10
CA TYR A 84 -6.79 -4.11 -1.40
C TYR A 84 -6.86 -3.88 0.09
N GLU A 85 -6.38 -4.88 0.84
CA GLU A 85 -6.14 -4.75 2.27
C GLU A 85 -4.93 -5.61 2.64
N LEU A 86 -4.35 -5.37 3.81
CA LEU A 86 -3.23 -6.18 4.26
C LEU A 86 -3.69 -7.60 4.58
N ASP A 87 -2.85 -8.58 4.22
CA ASP A 87 -3.02 -9.98 4.63
C ASP A 87 -2.10 -10.30 5.80
N LEU A 88 -1.83 -9.31 6.64
CA LEU A 88 -1.07 -9.44 7.88
C LEU A 88 -1.51 -8.31 8.80
N ASP A 89 -1.11 -8.42 10.07
CA ASP A 89 -1.46 -7.41 11.07
C ASP A 89 -0.81 -6.06 10.70
N PRO A 90 -1.60 -4.98 10.58
CA PRO A 90 -1.04 -3.66 10.27
C PRO A 90 0.01 -3.19 11.29
N THR A 91 -0.10 -3.62 12.55
CA THR A 91 0.90 -3.30 13.57
C THR A 91 2.28 -3.80 13.19
N VAL A 92 2.35 -4.99 12.57
CA VAL A 92 3.63 -5.56 12.11
C VAL A 92 4.29 -4.65 11.07
N VAL A 93 3.50 -4.13 10.13
CA VAL A 93 4.01 -3.19 9.12
C VAL A 93 4.53 -1.92 9.77
N LEU A 94 3.74 -1.31 10.63
CA LEU A 94 4.10 -0.04 11.25
C LEU A 94 5.29 -0.16 12.17
N GLU A 95 5.40 -1.24 12.94
CA GLU A 95 6.55 -1.50 13.80
C GLU A 95 7.82 -1.74 12.99
N THR A 96 7.72 -2.52 11.92
CA THR A 96 8.87 -2.79 11.05
C THR A 96 9.36 -1.51 10.39
N ARG A 97 8.44 -0.66 9.93
CA ARG A 97 8.80 0.62 9.33
C ARG A 97 9.48 1.53 10.36
N ALA A 98 8.99 1.58 11.58
CA ALA A 98 9.58 2.38 12.64
C ALA A 98 11.01 1.92 12.96
N GLU A 99 11.26 0.60 13.00
CA GLU A 99 12.58 0.05 13.21
C GLU A 99 13.55 0.43 12.09
N ILE A 100 13.09 0.35 10.83
CA ILE A 100 13.93 0.72 9.69
C ILE A 100 14.31 2.19 9.75
N ASP A 101 13.35 3.07 10.05
CA ASP A 101 13.58 4.50 10.14
C ASP A 101 14.58 4.85 11.24
N VAL A 102 14.51 4.17 12.38
CA VAL A 102 15.46 4.39 13.48
C VAL A 102 16.87 4.00 13.08
N HIS A 103 17.01 2.91 12.32
CA HIS A 103 18.33 2.39 11.93
C HIS A 103 18.92 3.05 10.68
N THR A 104 18.18 3.91 10.01
CA THR A 104 18.61 4.55 8.78
C THR A 104 19.36 5.87 9.02
N GLU A 105 19.34 6.38 10.21
CA GLU A 105 20.01 7.64 10.57
C GLU A 105 21.52 7.51 10.70
#